data_2b940177a004274361ed73a3f463b106
#
_entry.id   2b940177a004274361ed73a3f463b106
#
_cell.length_a   1.000
_cell.length_b   1.000
_cell.length_c   1.000
_cell.angle_alpha   90.00
_cell.angle_beta   90.00
_cell.angle_gamma   90.00
#
_symmetry.space_group_name_H-M   'P 1'
#
loop_
_entity.id
_entity.type
_entity.pdbx_description
1 polymer ?
#
loop_
_entity_poly.entity_id
_entity_poly.type
_entity_poly.pdbx_seq_one_letter_code
_entity_poly.pdbx_strand_id
1 'polypeptide(L)'
;GGALLLTNAAGDNDLDFLQLKGEGFKLSTSKNAYFSARFKVNDVDQSDFVIGLGITDTTPLDTTDGVFFISADGDAGLDFLVEKDNSATTTEDVATMADDTFITTTWFIDSNASKVYYSINNADPVGVAITNLPDDEELTVSFGIQNGEASAQTMTIDYVVAAVER
;
A
#
# COMPACT_ATOMS: atom_id res chain seq x y z
N GLY A 1 -2.56 -13.12 -19.35
CA GLY A 1 -3.05 -12.28 -18.29
C GLY A 1 -3.14 -10.83 -18.75
N GLY A 2 -3.97 -10.04 -18.11
CA GLY A 2 -4.04 -8.58 -18.30
C GLY A 2 -3.46 -7.88 -17.07
N ALA A 3 -3.01 -6.66 -17.25
CA ALA A 3 -2.65 -5.77 -16.16
C ALA A 3 -3.61 -4.59 -16.16
N LEU A 4 -3.87 -4.02 -14.98
CA LEU A 4 -4.59 -2.77 -14.85
C LEU A 4 -3.59 -1.62 -14.96
N LEU A 5 -3.90 -0.62 -15.78
CA LEU A 5 -3.13 0.61 -15.91
C LEU A 5 -3.95 1.78 -15.37
N LEU A 6 -3.42 2.49 -14.39
CA LEU A 6 -3.83 3.83 -14.00
C LEU A 6 -2.94 4.83 -14.73
N THR A 7 -3.52 5.92 -15.22
CA THR A 7 -2.79 6.97 -15.92
C THR A 7 -3.39 8.32 -15.55
N ASN A 8 -2.61 9.13 -14.84
CA ASN A 8 -3.00 10.48 -14.47
C ASN A 8 -2.95 11.43 -15.68
N ALA A 9 -3.69 12.54 -15.63
CA ALA A 9 -3.44 13.65 -16.56
C ALA A 9 -2.11 14.36 -16.21
N ALA A 10 -1.56 15.11 -17.15
CA ALA A 10 -0.27 15.80 -16.97
C ALA A 10 -0.42 17.09 -16.14
N GLY A 11 -0.94 16.99 -14.94
CA GLY A 11 -1.06 18.07 -13.96
C GLY A 11 -0.23 17.74 -12.72
N ASP A 12 0.43 18.74 -12.14
CA ASP A 12 1.06 18.59 -10.84
C ASP A 12 -0.01 18.24 -9.79
N ASN A 13 0.29 17.24 -8.92
CA ASN A 13 -0.63 16.69 -7.93
C ASN A 13 -1.94 16.09 -8.49
N ASP A 14 -2.00 15.74 -9.77
CA ASP A 14 -3.13 14.99 -10.32
C ASP A 14 -3.12 13.56 -9.73
N LEU A 15 -4.27 13.15 -9.20
CA LEU A 15 -4.41 11.91 -8.43
C LEU A 15 -5.48 11.00 -9.04
N ASP A 16 -5.09 9.80 -9.42
CA ASP A 16 -6.00 8.71 -9.76
C ASP A 16 -5.81 7.52 -8.82
N PHE A 17 -6.92 7.03 -8.25
CA PHE A 17 -6.90 5.85 -7.40
C PHE A 17 -8.14 5.00 -7.52
N LEU A 18 -8.03 3.77 -7.04
CA LEU A 18 -9.10 2.79 -6.96
C LEU A 18 -9.20 2.22 -5.55
N GLN A 19 -10.43 2.20 -5.05
CA GLN A 19 -10.80 1.49 -3.85
C GLN A 19 -11.94 0.52 -4.17
N LEU A 20 -11.94 -0.67 -3.57
CA LEU A 20 -13.09 -1.54 -3.68
C LEU A 20 -14.30 -0.88 -3.00
N LYS A 21 -15.46 -1.00 -3.62
CA LYS A 21 -16.68 -0.46 -3.05
C LYS A 21 -17.11 -1.27 -1.82
N GLY A 22 -17.04 -0.63 -0.69
CA GLY A 22 -17.37 -1.20 0.61
C GLY A 22 -16.15 -1.80 1.33
N GLU A 23 -16.07 -1.50 2.59
CA GLU A 23 -15.07 -1.99 3.52
C GLU A 23 -15.48 -3.38 3.99
N GLY A 24 -14.62 -4.36 3.79
CA GLY A 24 -14.94 -5.77 4.08
C GLY A 24 -13.81 -6.53 4.76
N PHE A 25 -12.72 -5.84 5.09
CA PHE A 25 -11.54 -6.43 5.73
C PHE A 25 -11.37 -5.85 7.14
N LYS A 26 -11.79 -6.61 8.16
CA LYS A 26 -11.56 -6.24 9.56
C LYS A 26 -10.33 -6.96 10.08
N LEU A 27 -9.28 -6.21 10.38
CA LEU A 27 -8.05 -6.73 10.95
C LEU A 27 -8.25 -7.04 12.45
N SER A 28 -7.38 -7.87 12.99
CA SER A 28 -7.39 -8.22 14.42
C SER A 28 -6.05 -8.81 14.82
N THR A 29 -5.65 -8.58 16.06
CA THR A 29 -4.46 -9.19 16.66
C THR A 29 -4.60 -10.70 16.90
N SER A 30 -5.82 -11.23 16.81
CA SER A 30 -6.15 -12.65 17.04
C SER A 30 -6.51 -13.43 15.78
N LYS A 31 -6.42 -12.80 14.60
CA LYS A 31 -6.77 -13.41 13.31
C LYS A 31 -5.67 -13.19 12.30
N ASN A 32 -5.47 -14.18 11.45
CA ASN A 32 -4.53 -14.05 10.35
C ASN A 32 -5.12 -13.15 9.25
N ALA A 33 -4.27 -12.35 8.64
CA ALA A 33 -4.60 -11.55 7.48
C ALA A 33 -3.44 -11.60 6.49
N TYR A 34 -3.75 -11.38 5.22
CA TYR A 34 -2.76 -11.43 4.14
C TYR A 34 -3.11 -10.42 3.06
N PHE A 35 -2.10 -9.73 2.57
CA PHE A 35 -2.17 -8.87 1.40
C PHE A 35 -0.94 -9.10 0.54
N SER A 36 -1.12 -9.12 -0.77
CA SER A 36 0.00 -9.10 -1.72
C SER A 36 -0.41 -8.39 -3.00
N ALA A 37 0.51 -7.60 -3.52
CA ALA A 37 0.35 -6.92 -4.80
C ALA A 37 1.64 -7.00 -5.61
N ARG A 38 1.50 -7.02 -6.94
CA ARG A 38 2.60 -6.86 -7.88
C ARG A 38 2.29 -5.71 -8.80
N PHE A 39 3.14 -4.68 -8.77
CA PHE A 39 2.94 -3.45 -9.50
C PHE A 39 4.25 -2.81 -9.93
N LYS A 40 4.17 -1.78 -10.76
CA LYS A 40 5.26 -0.87 -11.11
C LYS A 40 4.71 0.53 -11.33
N VAL A 41 5.55 1.54 -11.18
CA VAL A 41 5.31 2.92 -11.63
C VAL A 41 6.31 3.28 -12.71
N ASN A 42 5.98 4.26 -13.56
CA ASN A 42 6.87 4.65 -14.66
C ASN A 42 8.03 5.55 -14.22
N ASP A 43 7.84 6.32 -13.16
CA ASP A 43 8.84 7.23 -12.59
C ASP A 43 8.69 7.22 -11.07
N VAL A 44 9.62 6.62 -10.37
CA VAL A 44 9.56 6.45 -8.90
C VAL A 44 9.85 7.74 -8.16
N ASP A 45 10.71 8.60 -8.71
CA ASP A 45 11.12 9.86 -8.10
C ASP A 45 10.05 10.96 -8.24
N GLN A 46 9.08 10.78 -9.15
CA GLN A 46 8.05 11.76 -9.44
C GLN A 46 6.63 11.21 -9.21
N SER A 47 6.51 10.22 -8.34
CA SER A 47 5.22 9.58 -8.04
C SER A 47 5.02 9.40 -6.55
N ASP A 48 3.97 10.02 -6.00
CA ASP A 48 3.39 9.55 -4.76
C ASP A 48 2.48 8.37 -5.04
N PHE A 49 2.53 7.31 -4.27
CA PHE A 49 1.58 6.22 -4.41
C PHE A 49 1.32 5.48 -3.10
N VAL A 50 0.17 4.81 -3.05
CA VAL A 50 -0.22 3.93 -1.96
C VAL A 50 -0.76 2.63 -2.52
N ILE A 51 -0.48 1.50 -1.84
CA ILE A 51 -1.08 0.21 -2.15
C ILE A 51 -1.20 -0.67 -0.90
N GLY A 52 -2.42 -1.08 -0.56
CA GLY A 52 -2.68 -1.86 0.65
C GLY A 52 -4.15 -2.00 1.00
N LEU A 53 -4.42 -2.11 2.29
CA LEU A 53 -5.76 -2.00 2.87
C LEU A 53 -5.84 -0.72 3.69
N GLY A 54 -6.82 0.14 3.40
CA GLY A 54 -7.12 1.36 4.14
C GLY A 54 -8.61 1.58 4.28
N ILE A 55 -9.02 2.55 5.07
CA ILE A 55 -10.41 3.02 5.07
C ILE A 55 -10.76 3.64 3.72
N THR A 56 -12.06 3.75 3.41
CA THR A 56 -12.52 4.49 2.23
C THR A 56 -12.25 5.99 2.44
N ASP A 57 -11.42 6.56 1.59
CA ASP A 57 -11.04 7.97 1.65
C ASP A 57 -11.07 8.60 0.26
N THR A 58 -11.26 9.92 0.19
CA THR A 58 -11.13 10.72 -1.02
C THR A 58 -9.67 11.10 -1.33
N THR A 59 -8.79 10.95 -0.34
CA THR A 59 -7.34 11.21 -0.41
C THR A 59 -6.55 10.03 0.16
N PRO A 60 -6.47 8.88 -0.52
CA PRO A 60 -5.88 7.64 0.04
C PRO A 60 -4.40 7.75 0.42
N LEU A 61 -3.70 8.77 -0.09
CA LEU A 61 -2.31 9.07 0.32
C LEU A 61 -2.21 9.66 1.74
N ASP A 62 -3.33 10.17 2.28
CA ASP A 62 -3.43 10.78 3.62
C ASP A 62 -4.49 10.03 4.46
N THR A 63 -4.65 8.74 4.25
CA THR A 63 -5.61 7.91 5.00
C THR A 63 -5.14 7.73 6.44
N THR A 64 -6.06 7.78 7.40
CA THR A 64 -5.76 7.73 8.84
C THR A 64 -5.69 6.32 9.41
N ASP A 65 -6.16 5.33 8.65
CA ASP A 65 -6.24 3.93 9.08
C ASP A 65 -5.94 2.97 7.94
N GLY A 66 -4.95 2.10 8.15
CA GLY A 66 -4.59 1.13 7.13
C GLY A 66 -3.30 0.36 7.40
N VAL A 67 -3.01 -0.57 6.50
CA VAL A 67 -1.74 -1.29 6.38
C VAL A 67 -1.35 -1.29 4.90
N PHE A 68 -0.31 -0.55 4.55
CA PHE A 68 0.03 -0.31 3.15
C PHE A 68 1.51 -0.05 2.91
N PHE A 69 1.89 -0.15 1.65
CA PHE A 69 3.14 0.37 1.12
C PHE A 69 2.88 1.71 0.47
N ILE A 70 3.79 2.65 0.70
CA ILE A 70 3.69 4.03 0.23
C ILE A 70 5.06 4.51 -0.26
N SER A 71 5.07 5.42 -1.20
CA SER A 71 6.24 6.20 -1.62
C SER A 71 5.83 7.66 -1.76
N ALA A 72 6.73 8.56 -1.48
CA ALA A 72 6.53 10.00 -1.61
C ALA A 72 7.36 10.55 -2.77
N ASP A 73 6.86 11.62 -3.39
CA ASP A 73 7.56 12.37 -4.43
C ASP A 73 8.96 12.81 -3.96
N GLY A 74 9.92 12.66 -4.87
CA GLY A 74 11.34 12.96 -4.62
C GLY A 74 12.09 11.83 -3.93
N ASP A 75 11.47 10.66 -3.71
CA ASP A 75 12.09 9.51 -3.06
C ASP A 75 11.78 8.21 -3.81
N ALA A 76 12.81 7.48 -4.23
CA ALA A 76 12.67 6.13 -4.77
C ALA A 76 12.51 5.05 -3.67
N GLY A 77 12.47 5.44 -2.40
CA GLY A 77 12.23 4.59 -1.25
C GLY A 77 10.79 4.11 -1.19
N LEU A 78 10.61 2.86 -0.82
CA LEU A 78 9.29 2.28 -0.52
C LEU A 78 9.20 2.12 0.99
N ASP A 79 8.18 2.72 1.59
CA ASP A 79 7.90 2.61 3.01
C ASP A 79 6.79 1.61 3.29
N PHE A 80 6.81 1.02 4.47
CA PHE A 80 5.74 0.18 4.98
C PHE A 80 5.11 0.79 6.23
N LEU A 81 3.79 1.03 6.19
CA LEU A 81 3.02 1.65 7.26
C LEU A 81 1.98 0.70 7.86
N VAL A 82 1.87 0.76 9.18
CA VAL A 82 0.74 0.25 9.96
C VAL A 82 0.18 1.43 10.73
N GLU A 83 -1.02 1.87 10.40
CA GLU A 83 -1.58 3.14 10.88
C GLU A 83 -2.98 2.97 11.43
N LYS A 84 -3.24 3.61 12.58
CA LYS A 84 -4.51 3.67 13.29
C LYS A 84 -4.73 5.06 13.86
N ASP A 85 -5.92 5.64 13.65
CA ASP A 85 -6.30 6.94 14.19
C ASP A 85 -5.23 8.03 13.91
N ASN A 86 -4.69 8.07 12.70
CA ASN A 86 -3.63 9.01 12.30
C ASN A 86 -2.33 8.87 13.12
N SER A 87 -2.07 7.65 13.61
CA SER A 87 -0.85 7.30 14.35
C SER A 87 -0.18 6.13 13.66
N ALA A 88 0.94 6.39 12.99
CA ALA A 88 1.65 5.38 12.19
C ALA A 88 2.80 4.70 12.94
N THR A 89 3.00 3.43 12.64
CA THR A 89 4.28 2.73 12.78
C THR A 89 4.87 2.59 11.38
N THR A 90 5.83 3.44 11.05
CA THR A 90 6.49 3.46 9.75
C THR A 90 7.79 2.66 9.79
N THR A 91 8.05 1.88 8.76
CA THR A 91 9.36 1.31 8.45
C THR A 91 9.79 1.90 7.13
N GLU A 92 10.71 2.85 7.19
CA GLU A 92 11.22 3.58 6.04
C GLU A 92 12.16 2.71 5.20
N ASP A 93 12.22 2.96 3.89
CA ASP A 93 13.17 2.38 2.95
C ASP A 93 13.19 0.84 2.94
N VAL A 94 12.00 0.19 3.03
CA VAL A 94 11.93 -1.28 2.97
C VAL A 94 12.40 -1.84 1.63
N ALA A 95 12.44 -1.01 0.59
CA ALA A 95 13.07 -1.27 -0.70
C ALA A 95 13.40 0.04 -1.41
N THR A 96 14.38 0.00 -2.32
CA THR A 96 14.56 1.02 -3.35
C THR A 96 13.90 0.52 -4.63
N MET A 97 13.01 1.30 -5.19
CA MET A 97 12.32 1.00 -6.44
C MET A 97 13.12 1.50 -7.66
N ALA A 98 12.72 1.06 -8.83
CA ALA A 98 13.28 1.54 -10.10
C ALA A 98 12.16 1.70 -11.13
N ASP A 99 12.28 2.71 -11.98
CA ASP A 99 11.33 3.03 -13.02
C ASP A 99 10.97 1.81 -13.87
N ASP A 100 9.70 1.71 -14.19
CA ASP A 100 9.15 0.64 -15.04
C ASP A 100 9.50 -0.80 -14.60
N THR A 101 9.92 -0.97 -13.34
CA THR A 101 10.33 -2.26 -12.80
C THR A 101 9.29 -2.82 -11.84
N PHE A 102 8.75 -4.02 -12.14
CA PHE A 102 7.79 -4.66 -11.25
C PHE A 102 8.40 -5.03 -9.90
N ILE A 103 7.71 -4.64 -8.85
CA ILE A 103 7.95 -5.05 -7.47
C ILE A 103 6.78 -5.88 -6.96
N THR A 104 7.06 -6.88 -6.13
CA THR A 104 6.04 -7.64 -5.40
C THR A 104 6.13 -7.27 -3.94
N THR A 105 5.05 -6.72 -3.40
CA THR A 105 4.92 -6.38 -1.99
C THR A 105 3.95 -7.34 -1.34
N THR A 106 4.26 -7.77 -0.13
CA THR A 106 3.40 -8.65 0.67
C THR A 106 3.45 -8.22 2.11
N TRP A 107 2.31 -8.21 2.80
CA TRP A 107 2.27 -8.20 4.24
C TRP A 107 1.27 -9.23 4.77
N PHE A 108 1.50 -9.69 5.99
CA PHE A 108 0.58 -10.59 6.66
C PHE A 108 0.62 -10.39 8.18
N ILE A 109 -0.49 -10.66 8.83
CA ILE A 109 -0.60 -10.74 10.28
C ILE A 109 -0.47 -12.18 10.69
N ASP A 110 0.48 -12.47 11.57
CA ASP A 110 0.55 -13.73 12.30
C ASP A 110 -0.04 -13.51 13.70
N SER A 111 -1.25 -14.01 13.92
CA SER A 111 -1.97 -13.89 15.19
C SER A 111 -1.23 -14.53 16.37
N ASN A 112 -0.38 -15.54 16.11
CA ASN A 112 0.40 -16.19 17.16
C ASN A 112 1.63 -15.37 17.56
N ALA A 113 2.22 -14.63 16.62
CA ALA A 113 3.41 -13.81 16.87
C ALA A 113 3.07 -12.40 17.35
N SER A 114 1.81 -11.96 17.24
CA SER A 114 1.36 -10.58 17.52
C SER A 114 2.20 -9.56 16.78
N LYS A 115 2.40 -9.80 15.49
CA LYS A 115 3.18 -8.95 14.57
C LYS A 115 2.52 -8.86 13.22
N VAL A 116 2.77 -7.72 12.55
CA VAL A 116 2.62 -7.60 11.11
C VAL A 116 3.99 -7.87 10.48
N TYR A 117 4.02 -8.71 9.47
CA TYR A 117 5.23 -8.99 8.70
C TYR A 117 5.09 -8.43 7.29
N TYR A 118 6.15 -7.86 6.76
CA TYR A 118 6.22 -7.52 5.34
C TYR A 118 7.33 -8.28 4.63
N SER A 119 7.22 -8.44 3.34
CA SER A 119 8.20 -9.04 2.44
C SER A 119 8.19 -8.32 1.09
N ILE A 120 9.37 -8.11 0.53
CA ILE A 120 9.56 -7.51 -0.78
C ILE A 120 10.19 -8.56 -1.71
N ASN A 121 9.60 -8.74 -2.89
CA ASN A 121 10.07 -9.68 -3.93
C ASN A 121 10.30 -11.11 -3.38
N ASN A 122 9.44 -11.55 -2.47
CA ASN A 122 9.50 -12.84 -1.78
C ASN A 122 10.78 -13.06 -0.95
N ALA A 123 11.43 -12.00 -0.48
CA ALA A 123 12.50 -12.11 0.51
C ALA A 123 11.96 -12.60 1.86
N ASP A 124 12.86 -12.91 2.80
CA ASP A 124 12.48 -13.33 4.14
C ASP A 124 11.64 -12.23 4.84
N PRO A 125 10.52 -12.59 5.49
CA PRO A 125 9.64 -11.62 6.12
C PRO A 125 10.29 -10.87 7.28
N VAL A 126 10.04 -9.58 7.37
CA VAL A 126 10.47 -8.71 8.45
C VAL A 126 9.28 -8.36 9.34
N GLY A 127 9.40 -8.56 10.65
CA GLY A 127 8.32 -8.33 11.60
C GLY A 127 8.31 -6.93 12.19
N VAL A 128 7.16 -6.26 12.12
CA VAL A 128 6.90 -4.91 12.62
C VAL A 128 5.94 -4.96 13.81
N ALA A 129 6.00 -3.94 14.67
CA ALA A 129 5.10 -3.84 15.82
C ALA A 129 3.63 -3.66 15.38
N ILE A 130 2.72 -4.26 16.14
CA ILE A 130 1.28 -4.25 15.89
C ILE A 130 0.56 -3.11 16.63
N THR A 131 1.30 -2.18 17.24
CA THR A 131 0.76 -1.15 18.15
C THR A 131 -0.30 -0.28 17.49
N ASN A 132 -0.13 0.05 16.22
CA ASN A 132 -1.04 0.89 15.46
C ASN A 132 -1.84 0.09 14.43
N LEU A 133 -2.14 -1.18 14.73
CA LEU A 133 -3.01 -1.97 13.86
C LEU A 133 -4.44 -1.40 13.89
N PRO A 134 -5.04 -1.04 12.75
CA PRO A 134 -6.42 -0.54 12.68
C PRO A 134 -7.42 -1.70 12.86
N ASP A 135 -7.63 -2.11 14.11
CA ASP A 135 -8.46 -3.26 14.49
C ASP A 135 -9.90 -2.87 14.87
N ASP A 136 -10.20 -1.60 14.91
CA ASP A 136 -11.53 -1.02 15.19
C ASP A 136 -12.29 -0.59 13.92
N GLU A 137 -11.60 -0.35 12.82
CA GLU A 137 -12.19 0.00 11.53
C GLU A 137 -12.30 -1.19 10.56
N GLU A 138 -13.22 -1.12 9.61
CA GLU A 138 -13.28 -2.01 8.45
C GLU A 138 -12.52 -1.34 7.29
N LEU A 139 -11.69 -2.12 6.60
CA LEU A 139 -10.80 -1.64 5.56
C LEU A 139 -11.23 -2.12 4.17
N THR A 140 -10.72 -1.47 3.15
CA THR A 140 -10.89 -1.87 1.75
C THR A 140 -9.54 -1.93 1.02
N VAL A 141 -9.47 -2.69 -0.07
CA VAL A 141 -8.31 -2.66 -0.97
C VAL A 141 -8.23 -1.27 -1.59
N SER A 142 -7.07 -0.62 -1.42
CA SER A 142 -6.81 0.73 -1.89
C SER A 142 -5.47 0.77 -2.61
N PHE A 143 -5.44 1.41 -3.77
CA PHE A 143 -4.21 1.72 -4.48
C PHE A 143 -4.41 2.90 -5.42
N GLY A 144 -3.37 3.69 -5.60
CA GLY A 144 -3.41 4.86 -6.46
C GLY A 144 -2.07 5.56 -6.57
N ILE A 145 -2.00 6.50 -7.48
CA ILE A 145 -0.82 7.26 -7.83
C ILE A 145 -1.16 8.72 -8.00
N GLN A 146 -0.30 9.59 -7.48
CA GLN A 146 -0.34 11.04 -7.68
C GLN A 146 0.94 11.50 -8.40
N ASN A 147 0.81 12.51 -9.25
CA ASN A 147 1.97 13.11 -9.91
C ASN A 147 2.72 14.02 -8.93
N GLY A 148 4.03 13.86 -8.83
CA GLY A 148 4.92 14.78 -8.13
C GLY A 148 5.39 15.95 -9.01
N GLU A 149 5.04 15.94 -10.30
CA GLU A 149 5.37 17.01 -11.26
C GLU A 149 4.26 17.16 -12.30
N ALA A 150 4.36 18.22 -13.16
CA ALA A 150 3.42 18.46 -14.26
C ALA A 150 3.65 17.49 -15.45
N SER A 151 3.74 16.19 -15.17
CA SER A 151 3.90 15.11 -16.13
C SER A 151 3.01 13.93 -15.73
N ALA A 152 2.42 13.26 -16.72
CA ALA A 152 1.51 12.14 -16.46
C ALA A 152 2.27 10.93 -15.90
N GLN A 153 1.94 10.53 -14.68
CA GLN A 153 2.48 9.33 -14.07
C GLN A 153 1.55 8.14 -14.27
N THR A 154 2.12 6.94 -14.24
CA THR A 154 1.36 5.71 -14.45
C THR A 154 1.71 4.64 -13.43
N MET A 155 0.67 3.93 -12.95
CA MET A 155 0.82 2.73 -12.13
C MET A 155 0.24 1.53 -12.88
N THR A 156 1.07 0.51 -13.09
CA THR A 156 0.64 -0.75 -13.69
C THR A 156 0.55 -1.83 -12.63
N ILE A 157 -0.62 -2.43 -12.46
CA ILE A 157 -0.88 -3.48 -11.46
C ILE A 157 -1.11 -4.82 -12.18
N ASP A 158 -0.29 -5.83 -11.86
CA ASP A 158 -0.43 -7.19 -12.36
C ASP A 158 -1.47 -7.97 -11.56
N TYR A 159 -1.40 -7.91 -10.21
CA TYR A 159 -2.40 -8.47 -9.34
C TYR A 159 -2.45 -7.77 -7.97
N VAL A 160 -3.60 -7.90 -7.32
CA VAL A 160 -3.80 -7.63 -5.89
C VAL A 160 -4.54 -8.81 -5.29
N VAL A 161 -4.09 -9.28 -4.12
CA VAL A 161 -4.74 -10.34 -3.34
C VAL A 161 -4.87 -9.87 -1.90
N ALA A 162 -6.07 -9.96 -1.33
CA ALA A 162 -6.32 -9.68 0.08
C ALA A 162 -7.19 -10.78 0.68
N ALA A 163 -6.88 -11.20 1.90
CA ALA A 163 -7.65 -12.18 2.64
C ALA A 163 -7.54 -11.94 4.14
N VAL A 164 -8.65 -12.15 4.86
CA VAL A 164 -8.72 -12.08 6.33
C VAL A 164 -9.44 -13.31 6.84
N GLU A 165 -8.93 -13.90 7.92
CA GLU A 165 -9.58 -15.00 8.65
C GLU A 165 -10.90 -14.53 9.26
N ARG A 166 -11.96 -15.34 9.14
CA ARG A 166 -13.31 -15.06 9.65
C ARG A 166 -13.54 -15.58 11.06
#